data_195b4579385a394fb7dbc2eaafb64963
#
_entry.id   195b4579385a394fb7dbc2eaafb64963
#
_cell.length_a   1.000
_cell.length_b   1.000
_cell.length_c   1.000
_cell.angle_alpha   90.00
_cell.angle_beta   90.00
_cell.angle_gamma   90.00
#
_symmetry.space_group_name_H-M   'P 1'
#
loop_
_entity.id
_entity.type
_entity.pdbx_description
1 polymer ?
#
loop_
_entity_poly.entity_id
_entity_poly.type
_entity_poly.pdbx_seq_one_letter_code
_entity_poly.pdbx_strand_id
1 'polypeptide(L)'
;MNPAGESPHCCGPSRASDETAAATTGAAPASRHAANSTAGGAGLHAIEQCAVPAGSFLMGDSSGDGLAADGELPLHRVTLETFEIDATPVTNAQFARFADATGYETEAELFGISAVFHLLVEAPTADIAGPTSGTPWWIGVRGADWRHPGGQASSLEGRSEHPVVHVSWHDAMAYCDWADRRLPTEAEWEYAARGGLTAVTFPWGDDPIDGSDGVWRANVWQGSFPAHNTAADGWIGTAPVHSFEPNGYGLWQPVGNVWEWCADRFDPGYYAESPEFDPPGPERGGR
;
A
#
# COMPACT_ATOMS: atom_id res chain seq x y z
N MET A 1 -9.08 -15.43 -34.26
CA MET A 1 -7.94 -14.52 -34.05
C MET A 1 -8.51 -13.26 -33.40
N ASN A 2 -8.49 -13.23 -32.08
CA ASN A 2 -8.83 -12.03 -31.32
C ASN A 2 -7.52 -11.29 -31.05
N PRO A 3 -7.44 -9.97 -31.23
CA PRO A 3 -6.27 -9.22 -30.82
C PRO A 3 -6.20 -9.19 -29.29
N ALA A 4 -5.01 -9.46 -28.78
CA ALA A 4 -4.69 -9.35 -27.37
C ALA A 4 -5.06 -7.95 -26.88
N GLY A 5 -6.06 -7.88 -25.99
CA GLY A 5 -6.37 -6.66 -25.27
C GLY A 5 -5.27 -6.43 -24.22
N GLU A 6 -4.61 -5.28 -24.32
CA GLU A 6 -3.75 -4.77 -23.27
C GLU A 6 -4.55 -4.69 -21.97
N SER A 7 -4.09 -5.42 -20.95
CA SER A 7 -4.65 -5.29 -19.61
C SER A 7 -4.37 -3.87 -19.10
N PRO A 8 -5.37 -3.13 -18.62
CA PRO A 8 -5.13 -1.81 -18.08
C PRO A 8 -4.27 -1.90 -16.81
N HIS A 9 -3.20 -1.12 -16.76
CA HIS A 9 -2.33 -1.00 -15.60
C HIS A 9 -3.15 -0.66 -14.35
N CYS A 10 -3.08 -1.50 -13.34
CA CYS A 10 -3.77 -1.33 -12.07
C CYS A 10 -2.91 -0.54 -11.04
N CYS A 11 -1.96 0.28 -11.53
CA CYS A 11 -1.09 1.06 -10.67
C CYS A 11 -1.84 2.20 -9.97
N GLY A 12 -1.50 2.46 -8.70
CA GLY A 12 -1.98 3.62 -7.97
C GLY A 12 -1.58 4.93 -8.65
N PRO A 13 -2.23 6.06 -8.31
CA PRO A 13 -1.95 7.35 -8.95
C PRO A 13 -0.58 7.85 -8.53
N SER A 14 0.38 7.91 -9.46
CA SER A 14 1.63 8.65 -9.28
C SER A 14 1.37 10.13 -9.61
N ARG A 15 1.93 11.06 -8.83
CA ARG A 15 1.98 12.47 -9.22
C ARG A 15 2.89 12.59 -10.45
N ALA A 16 2.34 13.00 -11.59
CA ALA A 16 3.15 13.40 -12.72
C ALA A 16 4.02 14.58 -12.29
N SER A 17 5.34 14.45 -12.45
CA SER A 17 6.26 15.58 -12.38
C SER A 17 5.99 16.46 -13.60
N ASP A 18 5.19 17.52 -13.44
CA ASP A 18 5.09 18.59 -14.43
C ASP A 18 6.40 19.38 -14.47
N GLU A 19 7.32 18.95 -15.30
CA GLU A 19 8.46 19.74 -15.73
C GLU A 19 8.07 20.77 -16.81
N THR A 20 7.15 21.67 -16.50
CA THR A 20 7.04 22.96 -17.18
C THR A 20 6.08 23.88 -16.41
N ALA A 21 6.54 24.41 -15.29
CA ALA A 21 6.00 25.65 -14.76
C ALA A 21 7.14 26.46 -14.15
N ALA A 22 7.28 27.68 -14.65
CA ALA A 22 8.32 28.63 -14.33
C ALA A 22 8.56 28.78 -12.83
N ALA A 23 9.82 28.86 -12.47
CA ALA A 23 10.32 29.16 -11.14
C ALA A 23 9.64 30.39 -10.54
N THR A 24 8.73 30.18 -9.61
CA THR A 24 8.46 31.10 -8.51
C THR A 24 8.99 30.44 -7.26
N THR A 25 10.07 31.03 -6.75
CA THR A 25 10.70 30.69 -5.48
C THR A 25 9.72 30.92 -4.34
N GLY A 26 8.86 29.94 -4.08
CA GLY A 26 8.12 29.78 -2.85
C GLY A 26 8.80 28.69 -2.05
N ALA A 27 9.52 29.06 -0.99
CA ALA A 27 10.08 28.12 -0.04
C ALA A 27 8.95 27.25 0.48
N ALA A 28 9.11 25.93 0.39
CA ALA A 28 8.26 24.98 1.08
C ALA A 28 8.19 25.40 2.55
N PRO A 29 7.00 25.34 3.19
CA PRO A 29 6.92 25.60 4.61
C PRO A 29 7.81 24.58 5.32
N ALA A 30 8.87 25.06 5.96
CA ALA A 30 9.72 24.25 6.82
C ALA A 30 8.81 23.57 7.85
N SER A 31 8.78 22.24 7.84
CA SER A 31 8.07 21.44 8.82
C SER A 31 8.55 21.87 10.22
N ARG A 32 7.69 22.55 10.93
CA ARG A 32 7.90 22.87 12.36
C ARG A 32 7.48 21.66 13.19
N HIS A 33 8.18 20.57 13.03
CA HIS A 33 8.06 19.47 13.98
C HIS A 33 9.40 19.33 14.69
N ALA A 34 9.57 20.15 15.74
CA ALA A 34 10.46 19.74 16.81
C ALA A 34 9.82 18.51 17.43
N ALA A 35 10.43 17.34 17.18
CA ALA A 35 10.03 16.12 17.82
C ALA A 35 10.13 16.31 19.34
N ASN A 36 8.98 16.51 19.98
CA ASN A 36 8.84 16.18 21.39
C ASN A 36 8.77 14.66 21.45
N SER A 37 9.91 13.99 21.51
CA SER A 37 9.99 12.58 21.79
C SER A 37 9.52 12.33 23.22
N THR A 38 8.21 12.22 23.39
CA THR A 38 7.67 11.58 24.58
C THR A 38 7.74 10.08 24.33
N ALA A 39 8.67 9.42 24.99
CA ALA A 39 8.74 7.98 25.09
C ALA A 39 7.35 7.42 25.44
N GLY A 40 6.70 6.68 24.53
CA GLY A 40 5.41 6.11 24.84
C GLY A 40 4.58 5.51 23.72
N GLY A 41 5.02 5.58 22.47
CA GLY A 41 4.21 5.10 21.34
C GLY A 41 4.10 3.57 21.22
N ALA A 42 5.14 2.83 21.55
CA ALA A 42 5.21 1.37 21.38
C ALA A 42 4.04 0.60 22.05
N GLY A 43 3.58 1.05 23.22
CA GLY A 43 2.41 0.43 23.88
C GLY A 43 1.05 0.83 23.29
N LEU A 44 0.99 1.87 22.46
CA LEU A 44 -0.24 2.37 21.83
C LEU A 44 -0.45 1.82 20.42
N HIS A 45 0.61 1.37 19.77
CA HIS A 45 0.58 0.77 18.43
C HIS A 45 -0.27 -0.52 18.41
N ALA A 46 -0.05 -1.44 19.35
CA ALA A 46 -0.87 -2.61 19.65
C ALA A 46 -1.16 -3.55 18.45
N ILE A 47 -0.29 -3.59 17.43
CA ILE A 47 -0.32 -4.64 16.38
C ILE A 47 0.61 -5.76 16.81
N GLU A 48 0.13 -7.01 16.72
CA GLU A 48 0.93 -8.20 16.92
C GLU A 48 2.01 -8.29 15.84
N GLN A 49 3.22 -8.70 16.22
CA GLN A 49 4.31 -8.92 15.29
C GLN A 49 4.49 -10.40 14.98
N CYS A 50 4.73 -10.68 13.72
CA CYS A 50 5.11 -11.98 13.21
C CYS A 50 6.63 -12.07 13.11
N ALA A 51 7.24 -13.07 13.71
CA ALA A 51 8.65 -13.37 13.52
C ALA A 51 8.85 -14.12 12.20
N VAL A 52 9.60 -13.51 11.29
CA VAL A 52 9.94 -14.09 9.98
C VAL A 52 11.36 -14.66 10.08
N PRO A 53 11.56 -15.99 9.89
CA PRO A 53 12.87 -16.60 10.04
C PRO A 53 13.83 -16.17 8.93
N ALA A 54 15.14 -16.18 9.23
CA ALA A 54 16.16 -15.99 8.22
C ALA A 54 16.05 -17.05 7.11
N GLY A 55 16.29 -16.65 5.87
CA GLY A 55 16.21 -17.56 4.73
C GLY A 55 16.49 -16.92 3.40
N SER A 56 16.44 -17.71 2.34
CA SER A 56 16.64 -17.25 0.97
C SER A 56 15.43 -17.58 0.12
N PHE A 57 15.11 -16.69 -0.82
CA PHE A 57 14.04 -16.88 -1.79
C PHE A 57 14.42 -16.31 -3.16
N LEU A 58 13.60 -16.57 -4.15
CA LEU A 58 13.68 -15.91 -5.46
C LEU A 58 12.70 -14.77 -5.47
N MET A 59 13.22 -13.55 -5.49
CA MET A 59 12.44 -12.31 -5.53
C MET A 59 12.11 -11.94 -6.98
N GLY A 60 10.88 -11.47 -7.20
CA GLY A 60 10.40 -10.98 -8.48
C GLY A 60 9.35 -11.87 -9.12
N ASP A 61 9.02 -11.57 -10.38
CA ASP A 61 8.00 -12.29 -11.16
C ASP A 61 8.43 -13.70 -11.53
N SER A 62 7.90 -14.67 -10.77
CA SER A 62 8.12 -16.11 -11.00
C SER A 62 7.09 -16.75 -11.93
N SER A 63 5.97 -16.09 -12.19
CA SER A 63 4.87 -16.56 -13.03
C SER A 63 5.02 -16.14 -14.51
N GLY A 64 5.73 -15.03 -14.76
CA GLY A 64 5.96 -14.48 -16.09
C GLY A 64 4.77 -13.71 -16.63
N ASP A 65 3.88 -13.27 -15.76
CA ASP A 65 2.68 -12.48 -16.08
C ASP A 65 2.80 -11.01 -15.61
N GLY A 66 3.91 -10.65 -14.98
CA GLY A 66 4.24 -9.27 -14.55
C GLY A 66 4.45 -8.30 -15.71
N LEU A 67 4.41 -7.03 -15.41
CA LEU A 67 4.61 -5.95 -16.36
C LEU A 67 6.07 -5.49 -16.32
N ALA A 68 6.73 -5.41 -17.47
CA ALA A 68 8.14 -4.98 -17.53
C ALA A 68 8.40 -3.59 -16.92
N ALA A 69 7.38 -2.72 -16.89
CA ALA A 69 7.46 -1.39 -16.29
C ALA A 69 7.47 -1.41 -14.74
N ASP A 70 6.99 -2.50 -14.15
CA ASP A 70 6.89 -2.65 -12.69
C ASP A 70 8.24 -3.10 -12.06
N GLY A 71 9.23 -3.45 -12.92
CA GLY A 71 10.61 -3.68 -12.48
C GLY A 71 10.84 -5.00 -11.74
N GLU A 72 9.94 -5.97 -11.90
CA GLU A 72 9.95 -7.26 -11.20
C GLU A 72 10.92 -8.30 -11.81
N LEU A 73 11.77 -7.88 -12.74
CA LEU A 73 12.75 -8.72 -13.41
C LEU A 73 14.17 -8.11 -13.38
N PRO A 74 15.21 -8.96 -13.40
CA PRO A 74 15.18 -10.43 -13.44
C PRO A 74 14.85 -11.05 -12.08
N LEU A 75 14.29 -12.26 -12.09
CA LEU A 75 14.29 -13.10 -10.90
C LEU A 75 15.70 -13.21 -10.33
N HIS A 76 15.87 -12.93 -9.06
CA HIS A 76 17.16 -12.98 -8.40
C HIS A 76 17.05 -13.57 -7.00
N ARG A 77 18.15 -14.10 -6.51
CA ARG A 77 18.20 -14.65 -5.14
C ARG A 77 18.40 -13.55 -4.14
N VAL A 78 17.55 -13.53 -3.13
CA VAL A 78 17.69 -12.69 -1.93
C VAL A 78 17.79 -13.57 -0.70
N THR A 79 18.66 -13.21 0.22
CA THR A 79 18.85 -13.84 1.53
C THR A 79 18.68 -12.78 2.61
N LEU A 80 17.79 -13.03 3.55
CA LEU A 80 17.45 -12.12 4.63
C LEU A 80 17.80 -12.72 5.99
N GLU A 81 18.20 -11.87 6.93
CA GLU A 81 18.27 -12.22 8.33
C GLU A 81 16.86 -12.32 8.95
N THR A 82 16.76 -12.81 10.18
CA THR A 82 15.48 -12.83 10.91
C THR A 82 15.01 -11.42 11.20
N PHE A 83 13.74 -11.14 10.97
CA PHE A 83 13.11 -9.87 11.29
C PHE A 83 11.69 -10.06 11.84
N GLU A 84 11.12 -9.00 12.37
CA GLU A 84 9.72 -8.97 12.80
C GLU A 84 8.95 -8.00 11.88
N ILE A 85 7.72 -8.35 11.56
CA ILE A 85 6.80 -7.55 10.76
C ILE A 85 5.43 -7.55 11.43
N ASP A 86 4.70 -6.44 11.36
CA ASP A 86 3.35 -6.35 11.89
C ASP A 86 2.41 -7.32 11.14
N ALA A 87 1.57 -8.04 11.88
CA ALA A 87 0.69 -9.07 11.32
C ALA A 87 -0.37 -8.53 10.37
N THR A 88 -0.70 -7.25 10.47
CA THR A 88 -1.74 -6.57 9.68
C THR A 88 -1.29 -5.22 9.18
N PRO A 89 -1.88 -4.70 8.10
CA PRO A 89 -1.83 -3.27 7.82
C PRO A 89 -2.31 -2.43 9.01
N VAL A 90 -1.84 -1.18 9.12
CA VAL A 90 -2.29 -0.24 10.16
C VAL A 90 -3.75 0.10 9.94
N THR A 91 -4.58 -0.10 10.97
CA THR A 91 -6.02 0.21 10.90
C THR A 91 -6.30 1.70 11.11
N ASN A 92 -7.51 2.13 10.71
CA ASN A 92 -7.99 3.48 10.99
C ASN A 92 -7.98 3.79 12.50
N ALA A 93 -8.33 2.84 13.35
CA ALA A 93 -8.30 3.01 14.81
C ALA A 93 -6.89 3.22 15.35
N GLN A 94 -5.90 2.52 14.80
CA GLN A 94 -4.49 2.67 15.21
C GLN A 94 -3.91 3.99 14.72
N PHE A 95 -4.17 4.37 13.46
CA PHE A 95 -3.73 5.63 12.91
C PHE A 95 -4.36 6.84 13.63
N ALA A 96 -5.64 6.72 14.03
CA ALA A 96 -6.31 7.75 14.83
C ALA A 96 -5.59 7.99 16.17
N ARG A 97 -5.13 6.92 16.85
CA ARG A 97 -4.35 7.06 18.10
C ARG A 97 -3.06 7.85 17.90
N PHE A 98 -2.37 7.60 16.78
CA PHE A 98 -1.18 8.35 16.41
C PHE A 98 -1.50 9.82 16.18
N ALA A 99 -2.48 10.12 15.33
CA ALA A 99 -2.88 11.48 15.00
C ALA A 99 -3.35 12.25 16.24
N ASP A 100 -4.15 11.61 17.11
CA ASP A 100 -4.65 12.20 18.36
C ASP A 100 -3.52 12.44 19.38
N ALA A 101 -2.55 11.53 19.48
CA ALA A 101 -1.44 11.65 20.42
C ALA A 101 -0.41 12.70 20.01
N THR A 102 -0.24 12.95 18.72
CA THR A 102 0.82 13.80 18.17
C THR A 102 0.32 15.11 17.59
N GLY A 103 -0.96 15.20 17.24
CA GLY A 103 -1.52 16.30 16.45
C GLY A 103 -1.01 16.30 15.00
N TYR A 104 -0.61 15.13 14.48
CA TYR A 104 -0.08 15.01 13.14
C TYR A 104 -1.16 15.29 12.08
N GLU A 105 -0.81 16.10 11.09
CA GLU A 105 -1.61 16.36 9.89
C GLU A 105 -0.95 15.68 8.70
N THR A 106 -1.70 14.83 8.00
CA THR A 106 -1.21 14.09 6.83
C THR A 106 -1.00 15.00 5.62
N GLU A 107 -0.20 14.55 4.66
CA GLU A 107 -0.02 15.30 3.40
C GLU A 107 -1.36 15.49 2.66
N ALA A 108 -2.29 14.53 2.73
CA ALA A 108 -3.62 14.67 2.15
C ALA A 108 -4.42 15.79 2.82
N GLU A 109 -4.36 15.93 4.15
CA GLU A 109 -4.97 17.01 4.90
C GLU A 109 -4.31 18.37 4.56
N LEU A 110 -2.98 18.43 4.52
CA LEU A 110 -2.22 19.65 4.19
C LEU A 110 -2.45 20.13 2.75
N PHE A 111 -2.55 19.22 1.78
CA PHE A 111 -2.84 19.56 0.39
C PHE A 111 -4.32 19.81 0.12
N GLY A 112 -5.17 19.34 1.03
CA GLY A 112 -6.61 19.46 0.93
C GLY A 112 -7.23 18.65 -0.22
N ILE A 113 -6.51 17.64 -0.74
CA ILE A 113 -6.96 16.81 -1.86
C ILE A 113 -6.25 15.46 -1.84
N SER A 114 -6.99 14.41 -2.20
CA SER A 114 -6.42 13.09 -2.45
C SER A 114 -7.13 12.38 -3.58
N ALA A 115 -6.54 11.28 -4.08
CA ALA A 115 -7.13 10.47 -5.15
C ALA A 115 -8.08 9.43 -4.56
N VAL A 116 -9.31 9.41 -5.04
CA VAL A 116 -10.35 8.46 -4.65
C VAL A 116 -10.73 7.62 -5.86
N PHE A 117 -10.90 6.31 -5.70
CA PHE A 117 -11.42 5.47 -6.77
C PHE A 117 -12.86 5.89 -7.11
N HIS A 118 -13.19 6.04 -8.39
CA HIS A 118 -14.40 6.73 -8.85
C HIS A 118 -15.70 6.15 -8.29
N LEU A 119 -15.77 4.85 -7.99
CA LEU A 119 -16.94 4.22 -7.38
C LEU A 119 -17.08 4.47 -5.87
N LEU A 120 -16.04 5.03 -5.23
CA LEU A 120 -16.00 5.31 -3.79
C LEU A 120 -16.08 6.81 -3.49
N VAL A 121 -16.29 7.65 -4.50
CA VAL A 121 -16.39 9.11 -4.32
C VAL A 121 -17.69 9.47 -3.61
N GLU A 122 -17.55 10.09 -2.45
CA GLU A 122 -18.64 10.62 -1.60
C GLU A 122 -18.41 12.12 -1.39
N ALA A 123 -18.53 12.89 -2.48
CA ALA A 123 -18.28 14.32 -2.46
C ALA A 123 -19.22 15.06 -3.45
N PRO A 124 -19.57 16.32 -3.17
CA PRO A 124 -20.31 17.14 -4.14
C PRO A 124 -19.45 17.42 -5.38
N THR A 125 -20.09 17.64 -6.53
CA THR A 125 -19.40 17.89 -7.80
C THR A 125 -18.40 19.04 -7.75
N ALA A 126 -18.63 20.03 -6.90
CA ALA A 126 -17.73 21.17 -6.72
C ALA A 126 -16.36 20.78 -6.16
N ASP A 127 -16.26 19.65 -5.44
CA ASP A 127 -15.04 19.14 -4.84
C ASP A 127 -14.31 18.13 -5.75
N ILE A 128 -14.88 17.81 -6.91
CA ILE A 128 -14.24 16.94 -7.90
C ILE A 128 -13.24 17.75 -8.72
N ALA A 129 -11.96 17.41 -8.60
CA ALA A 129 -10.89 18.06 -9.37
C ALA A 129 -10.66 17.41 -10.77
N GLY A 130 -11.18 16.20 -10.96
CA GLY A 130 -11.07 15.45 -12.21
C GLY A 130 -10.23 14.17 -12.09
N PRO A 131 -10.15 13.41 -13.19
CA PRO A 131 -9.39 12.16 -13.21
C PRO A 131 -7.88 12.41 -13.17
N THR A 132 -7.13 11.47 -12.59
CA THR A 132 -5.68 11.46 -12.62
C THR A 132 -5.16 11.06 -14.01
N SER A 133 -4.00 11.60 -14.39
CA SER A 133 -3.36 11.26 -15.67
C SER A 133 -2.90 9.80 -15.66
N GLY A 134 -3.17 9.07 -16.74
CA GLY A 134 -2.79 7.66 -16.90
C GLY A 134 -3.71 6.65 -16.22
N THR A 135 -4.42 7.04 -15.15
CA THR A 135 -5.32 6.18 -14.38
C THR A 135 -6.67 6.85 -14.16
N PRO A 136 -7.52 6.99 -15.21
CA PRO A 136 -8.73 7.84 -15.19
C PRO A 136 -9.81 7.38 -14.19
N TRP A 137 -9.69 6.21 -13.62
CA TRP A 137 -10.55 5.69 -12.55
C TRP A 137 -10.22 6.25 -11.17
N TRP A 138 -9.06 6.90 -11.00
CA TRP A 138 -8.73 7.67 -9.82
C TRP A 138 -9.12 9.13 -10.02
N ILE A 139 -9.93 9.65 -9.11
CA ILE A 139 -10.49 11.01 -9.16
C ILE A 139 -9.86 11.83 -8.04
N GLY A 140 -9.30 12.99 -8.38
CA GLY A 140 -8.86 13.96 -7.38
C GLY A 140 -10.09 14.55 -6.68
N VAL A 141 -10.19 14.38 -5.36
CA VAL A 141 -11.32 14.85 -4.54
C VAL A 141 -10.80 15.77 -3.44
N ARG A 142 -11.31 17.01 -3.42
CA ARG A 142 -10.98 17.96 -2.35
C ARG A 142 -11.61 17.52 -1.06
N GLY A 143 -10.84 17.61 0.04
CA GLY A 143 -11.24 17.17 1.36
C GLY A 143 -11.30 15.64 1.54
N ALA A 144 -10.76 14.87 0.58
CA ALA A 144 -10.48 13.47 0.80
C ALA A 144 -9.17 13.33 1.58
N ASP A 145 -9.22 12.63 2.69
CA ASP A 145 -8.13 12.32 3.61
C ASP A 145 -8.42 10.99 4.32
N TRP A 146 -7.58 10.60 5.27
CA TRP A 146 -7.75 9.35 6.00
C TRP A 146 -9.04 9.30 6.86
N ARG A 147 -9.58 10.45 7.31
CA ARG A 147 -10.85 10.54 8.05
C ARG A 147 -12.07 10.56 7.14
N HIS A 148 -11.87 11.01 5.90
CA HIS A 148 -12.90 11.19 4.88
C HIS A 148 -12.48 10.51 3.57
N PRO A 149 -12.38 9.14 3.55
CA PRO A 149 -11.74 8.42 2.46
C PRO A 149 -12.44 8.53 1.10
N GLY A 150 -13.73 8.88 1.07
CA GLY A 150 -14.48 9.15 -0.17
C GLY A 150 -14.65 10.64 -0.48
N GLY A 151 -14.12 11.52 0.39
CA GLY A 151 -14.37 12.97 0.38
C GLY A 151 -15.21 13.41 1.57
N GLN A 152 -15.50 14.69 1.68
CA GLN A 152 -16.11 15.35 2.86
C GLN A 152 -17.45 14.74 3.34
N ALA A 153 -18.17 14.03 2.50
CA ALA A 153 -19.43 13.38 2.87
C ALA A 153 -19.24 11.95 3.43
N SER A 154 -18.03 11.41 3.32
CA SER A 154 -17.67 10.10 3.87
C SER A 154 -17.17 10.20 5.32
N SER A 155 -17.11 9.06 6.00
CA SER A 155 -16.61 8.96 7.38
C SER A 155 -15.96 7.58 7.63
N LEU A 156 -15.35 7.45 8.82
CA LEU A 156 -14.82 6.17 9.31
C LEU A 156 -15.84 5.35 10.09
N GLU A 157 -17.12 5.71 10.08
CA GLU A 157 -18.15 4.95 10.78
C GLU A 157 -18.20 3.51 10.24
N GLY A 158 -18.08 2.52 11.15
CA GLY A 158 -18.01 1.10 10.80
C GLY A 158 -16.69 0.64 10.17
N ARG A 159 -15.67 1.52 10.06
CA ARG A 159 -14.39 1.23 9.39
C ARG A 159 -13.17 1.27 10.33
N SER A 160 -13.38 1.16 11.64
CA SER A 160 -12.27 1.21 12.63
C SER A 160 -11.18 0.17 12.36
N GLU A 161 -11.59 -1.04 11.95
CA GLU A 161 -10.72 -2.18 11.68
C GLU A 161 -10.29 -2.30 10.20
N HIS A 162 -10.67 -1.35 9.36
CA HIS A 162 -10.16 -1.28 7.99
C HIS A 162 -8.79 -0.62 7.95
N PRO A 163 -7.92 -0.96 6.97
CA PRO A 163 -6.64 -0.28 6.82
C PRO A 163 -6.82 1.21 6.58
N VAL A 164 -5.92 2.01 7.12
CA VAL A 164 -5.88 3.44 6.84
C VAL A 164 -5.46 3.67 5.39
N VAL A 165 -6.13 4.61 4.72
CA VAL A 165 -5.85 5.01 3.34
C VAL A 165 -5.59 6.53 3.27
N HIS A 166 -5.18 7.05 2.10
CA HIS A 166 -4.79 8.44 1.89
C HIS A 166 -3.60 8.88 2.76
N VAL A 167 -2.70 7.97 3.02
CA VAL A 167 -1.43 8.20 3.70
C VAL A 167 -0.28 8.16 2.70
N SER A 168 0.60 9.14 2.74
CA SER A 168 1.81 9.19 1.94
C SER A 168 2.92 8.35 2.58
N TRP A 169 4.03 8.17 1.86
CA TRP A 169 5.23 7.57 2.43
C TRP A 169 5.76 8.34 3.65
N HIS A 170 5.68 9.69 3.63
CA HIS A 170 6.09 10.50 4.77
C HIS A 170 5.17 10.35 5.97
N ASP A 171 3.86 10.21 5.74
CA ASP A 171 2.89 9.94 6.80
C ASP A 171 3.14 8.57 7.44
N ALA A 172 3.44 7.56 6.61
CA ALA A 172 3.77 6.22 7.07
C ALA A 172 5.07 6.20 7.90
N MET A 173 6.11 6.94 7.47
CA MET A 173 7.35 7.10 8.23
C MET A 173 7.11 7.79 9.58
N ALA A 174 6.30 8.86 9.62
CA ALA A 174 5.96 9.55 10.86
C ALA A 174 5.21 8.64 11.83
N TYR A 175 4.30 7.80 11.32
CA TYR A 175 3.65 6.77 12.11
C TYR A 175 4.65 5.74 12.66
N CYS A 176 5.55 5.25 11.81
CA CYS A 176 6.57 4.29 12.21
C CYS A 176 7.48 4.84 13.32
N ASP A 177 7.94 6.08 13.18
CA ASP A 177 8.76 6.76 14.20
C ASP A 177 8.02 6.85 15.56
N TRP A 178 6.73 7.18 15.53
CA TRP A 178 5.92 7.24 16.74
C TRP A 178 5.70 5.85 17.37
N ALA A 179 5.52 4.83 16.53
CA ALA A 179 5.22 3.46 16.95
C ALA A 179 6.46 2.66 17.38
N ASP A 180 7.67 3.23 17.28
CA ASP A 180 8.95 2.51 17.39
C ASP A 180 9.03 1.34 16.40
N ARG A 181 8.72 1.66 15.14
CA ARG A 181 8.71 0.75 13.97
C ARG A 181 9.50 1.37 12.83
N ARG A 182 9.66 0.61 11.78
CA ARG A 182 10.12 1.06 10.47
C ARG A 182 9.27 0.45 9.37
N LEU A 183 9.30 1.01 8.18
CA LEU A 183 8.77 0.30 7.01
C LEU A 183 9.67 -0.90 6.69
N PRO A 184 9.10 -2.00 6.16
CA PRO A 184 9.89 -3.09 5.62
C PRO A 184 10.62 -2.63 4.36
N THR A 185 11.76 -3.26 4.03
CA THR A 185 12.26 -3.20 2.66
C THR A 185 11.32 -3.99 1.73
N GLU A 186 11.36 -3.70 0.44
CA GLU A 186 10.58 -4.46 -0.55
C GLU A 186 10.89 -5.96 -0.47
N ALA A 187 12.17 -6.31 -0.30
CA ALA A 187 12.61 -7.69 -0.13
C ALA A 187 12.06 -8.35 1.15
N GLU A 188 12.05 -7.64 2.27
CA GLU A 188 11.44 -8.13 3.50
C GLU A 188 9.93 -8.31 3.33
N TRP A 189 9.27 -7.34 2.70
CA TRP A 189 7.83 -7.41 2.46
C TRP A 189 7.47 -8.61 1.57
N GLU A 190 8.15 -8.79 0.42
CA GLU A 190 7.85 -9.90 -0.49
C GLU A 190 8.14 -11.26 0.17
N TYR A 191 9.26 -11.38 0.90
CA TYR A 191 9.60 -12.62 1.60
C TYR A 191 8.55 -12.98 2.66
N ALA A 192 8.13 -11.99 3.45
CA ALA A 192 7.07 -12.17 4.45
C ALA A 192 5.72 -12.48 3.80
N ALA A 193 5.37 -11.77 2.71
CA ALA A 193 4.12 -11.99 1.97
C ALA A 193 4.01 -13.40 1.40
N ARG A 194 5.11 -14.02 0.99
CA ARG A 194 5.14 -15.40 0.47
C ARG A 194 4.84 -16.47 1.55
N GLY A 195 4.88 -16.11 2.84
CA GLY A 195 4.49 -17.00 3.94
C GLY A 195 5.28 -18.30 4.05
N GLY A 196 6.54 -18.33 3.57
CA GLY A 196 7.41 -19.50 3.56
C GLY A 196 7.20 -20.45 2.37
N LEU A 197 6.29 -20.11 1.45
CA LEU A 197 6.07 -20.91 0.24
C LEU A 197 7.02 -20.47 -0.88
N THR A 198 7.37 -21.43 -1.74
CA THR A 198 8.24 -21.22 -2.90
C THR A 198 7.61 -21.84 -4.15
N ALA A 199 7.83 -21.18 -5.29
CA ALA A 199 7.35 -21.66 -6.59
C ALA A 199 5.82 -21.89 -6.65
N VAL A 200 5.07 -21.03 -5.98
CA VAL A 200 3.60 -20.97 -6.00
C VAL A 200 3.14 -19.56 -6.34
N THR A 201 1.92 -19.45 -6.84
CA THR A 201 1.38 -18.17 -7.31
C THR A 201 1.00 -17.23 -6.15
N PHE A 202 0.42 -17.75 -5.06
CA PHE A 202 -0.13 -16.97 -3.96
C PHE A 202 0.41 -17.42 -2.60
N PRO A 203 0.26 -16.59 -1.56
CA PRO A 203 0.66 -16.93 -0.18
C PRO A 203 -0.05 -18.14 0.43
N TRP A 204 -1.10 -18.63 -0.20
CA TRP A 204 -1.86 -19.83 0.18
C TRP A 204 -1.62 -21.03 -0.77
N GLY A 205 -0.75 -20.90 -1.79
CA GLY A 205 -0.43 -21.91 -2.79
C GLY A 205 -0.96 -21.55 -4.18
N ASP A 206 -1.35 -22.58 -4.96
CA ASP A 206 -1.84 -22.43 -6.33
C ASP A 206 -3.37 -22.49 -6.43
N ASP A 207 -4.08 -22.49 -5.31
CA ASP A 207 -5.53 -22.43 -5.31
C ASP A 207 -5.99 -21.06 -5.85
N PRO A 208 -7.02 -21.00 -6.72
CA PRO A 208 -7.53 -19.74 -7.24
C PRO A 208 -7.94 -18.76 -6.16
N ILE A 209 -7.90 -17.47 -6.46
CA ILE A 209 -8.21 -16.40 -5.50
C ILE A 209 -9.67 -16.43 -5.01
N ASP A 210 -10.58 -16.95 -5.84
CA ASP A 210 -12.00 -17.22 -5.51
C ASP A 210 -12.22 -18.59 -4.86
N GLY A 211 -11.12 -19.32 -4.61
CA GLY A 211 -11.08 -20.62 -3.96
C GLY A 211 -11.75 -21.74 -4.75
N SER A 212 -11.12 -22.90 -4.86
CA SER A 212 -11.74 -24.10 -5.44
C SER A 212 -12.92 -24.62 -4.61
N ASP A 213 -13.01 -24.19 -3.35
CA ASP A 213 -14.09 -24.45 -2.40
C ASP A 213 -15.17 -23.33 -2.36
N GLY A 214 -15.00 -22.28 -3.19
CA GLY A 214 -15.88 -21.11 -3.22
C GLY A 214 -15.64 -20.12 -2.10
N VAL A 215 -14.52 -20.22 -1.37
CA VAL A 215 -14.15 -19.28 -0.30
C VAL A 215 -13.07 -18.33 -0.83
N TRP A 216 -13.37 -17.05 -0.93
CA TRP A 216 -12.42 -16.02 -1.36
C TRP A 216 -11.20 -15.95 -0.43
N ARG A 217 -10.03 -15.77 -1.02
CA ARG A 217 -8.73 -15.77 -0.32
C ARG A 217 -8.20 -14.36 -0.07
N ALA A 218 -8.68 -13.37 -0.82
CA ALA A 218 -8.25 -11.98 -0.71
C ALA A 218 -9.34 -11.01 -1.18
N ASN A 219 -9.27 -9.76 -0.72
CA ASN A 219 -10.10 -8.66 -1.22
C ASN A 219 -9.46 -8.12 -2.51
N VAL A 220 -10.05 -8.44 -3.64
CA VAL A 220 -9.61 -8.01 -4.95
C VAL A 220 -10.79 -7.58 -5.80
N TRP A 221 -10.51 -6.94 -6.94
CA TRP A 221 -11.55 -6.59 -7.89
C TRP A 221 -12.16 -7.83 -8.56
N GLN A 222 -13.51 -7.88 -8.61
CA GLN A 222 -14.24 -8.91 -9.34
C GLN A 222 -15.22 -8.28 -10.35
N GLY A 223 -15.17 -8.74 -11.59
CA GLY A 223 -16.03 -8.24 -12.67
C GLY A 223 -15.27 -7.41 -13.69
N SER A 224 -15.91 -6.40 -14.26
CA SER A 224 -15.35 -5.63 -15.38
C SER A 224 -14.68 -4.34 -14.87
N PHE A 225 -13.35 -4.39 -14.71
CA PHE A 225 -12.58 -3.21 -14.28
C PHE A 225 -12.56 -2.12 -15.37
N PRO A 226 -12.66 -0.84 -15.02
CA PRO A 226 -12.90 -0.29 -13.67
C PRO A 226 -14.39 -0.02 -13.38
N ALA A 227 -15.31 -0.48 -14.24
CA ALA A 227 -16.69 0.00 -14.29
C ALA A 227 -17.64 -0.75 -13.33
N HIS A 228 -17.40 -2.03 -13.08
CA HIS A 228 -18.33 -2.86 -12.33
C HIS A 228 -17.60 -3.88 -11.47
N ASN A 229 -17.66 -3.69 -10.15
CA ASN A 229 -17.22 -4.68 -9.15
C ASN A 229 -18.46 -5.43 -8.64
N THR A 230 -18.42 -6.75 -8.69
CA THR A 230 -19.52 -7.60 -8.20
C THR A 230 -19.52 -7.77 -6.68
N ALA A 231 -18.43 -7.38 -5.99
CA ALA A 231 -18.22 -7.59 -4.56
C ALA A 231 -18.46 -9.04 -4.12
N ALA A 232 -18.07 -10.02 -4.94
CA ALA A 232 -18.30 -11.43 -4.64
C ALA A 232 -17.46 -11.91 -3.44
N ASP A 233 -16.35 -11.23 -3.12
CA ASP A 233 -15.56 -11.41 -1.90
C ASP A 233 -16.18 -10.74 -0.65
N GLY A 234 -17.27 -9.98 -0.83
CA GLY A 234 -17.98 -9.25 0.21
C GLY A 234 -17.66 -7.75 0.28
N TRP A 235 -16.72 -7.23 -0.54
CA TRP A 235 -16.22 -5.87 -0.42
C TRP A 235 -16.14 -5.14 -1.77
N ILE A 236 -16.55 -3.86 -1.79
CA ILE A 236 -16.36 -2.97 -2.96
C ILE A 236 -15.07 -2.15 -2.83
N GLY A 237 -14.71 -1.78 -1.61
CA GLY A 237 -13.51 -1.05 -1.24
C GLY A 237 -12.63 -1.88 -0.32
N THR A 238 -12.06 -1.25 0.71
CA THR A 238 -11.26 -1.98 1.70
C THR A 238 -12.10 -2.95 2.53
N ALA A 239 -11.48 -4.02 3.00
CA ALA A 239 -12.01 -4.96 3.98
C ALA A 239 -11.34 -4.76 5.35
N PRO A 240 -11.98 -5.12 6.49
CA PRO A 240 -11.28 -5.21 7.77
C PRO A 240 -10.02 -6.07 7.68
N VAL A 241 -8.96 -5.72 8.41
CA VAL A 241 -7.66 -6.34 8.25
C VAL A 241 -7.61 -7.85 8.54
N HIS A 242 -8.58 -8.39 9.25
CA HIS A 242 -8.69 -9.82 9.56
C HIS A 242 -9.80 -10.56 8.77
N SER A 243 -10.16 -10.08 7.56
CA SER A 243 -11.28 -10.65 6.80
C SER A 243 -11.00 -11.98 6.12
N PHE A 244 -9.74 -12.35 5.95
CA PHE A 244 -9.31 -13.58 5.27
C PHE A 244 -8.33 -14.36 6.17
N GLU A 245 -7.89 -15.53 5.71
CA GLU A 245 -6.91 -16.32 6.48
C GLU A 245 -5.50 -15.73 6.35
N PRO A 246 -4.69 -15.74 7.42
CA PRO A 246 -3.31 -15.30 7.34
C PRO A 246 -2.44 -16.30 6.58
N ASN A 247 -1.30 -15.82 6.07
CA ASN A 247 -0.31 -16.68 5.43
C ASN A 247 0.49 -17.53 6.44
N GLY A 248 1.44 -18.34 5.97
CA GLY A 248 2.23 -19.26 6.80
C GLY A 248 3.13 -18.59 7.84
N TYR A 249 3.38 -17.29 7.75
CA TYR A 249 4.08 -16.49 8.78
C TYR A 249 3.13 -15.71 9.68
N GLY A 250 1.82 -15.77 9.44
CA GLY A 250 0.82 -15.07 10.24
C GLY A 250 0.43 -13.70 9.73
N LEU A 251 0.87 -13.29 8.54
CA LEU A 251 0.47 -12.02 7.93
C LEU A 251 -0.93 -12.12 7.33
N TRP A 252 -1.76 -11.15 7.65
CA TRP A 252 -3.12 -11.01 7.13
C TRP A 252 -3.13 -10.11 5.89
N GLN A 253 -3.78 -10.58 4.85
CA GLN A 253 -4.00 -9.84 3.60
C GLN A 253 -2.73 -9.27 2.94
N PRO A 254 -1.63 -10.04 2.85
CA PRO A 254 -0.46 -9.58 2.10
C PRO A 254 -0.70 -9.53 0.58
N VAL A 255 -1.89 -9.90 0.12
CA VAL A 255 -2.37 -9.79 -1.26
C VAL A 255 -3.74 -9.12 -1.24
N GLY A 256 -3.94 -8.13 -2.09
CA GLY A 256 -5.19 -7.39 -2.21
C GLY A 256 -5.38 -6.32 -1.13
N ASN A 257 -6.60 -5.89 -0.93
CA ASN A 257 -7.08 -4.90 0.02
C ASN A 257 -6.50 -3.48 -0.19
N VAL A 258 -5.23 -3.23 0.15
CA VAL A 258 -4.54 -1.95 -0.02
C VAL A 258 -3.12 -2.13 -0.55
N TRP A 259 -2.58 -1.10 -1.19
CA TRP A 259 -1.16 -0.97 -1.44
C TRP A 259 -0.43 -0.67 -0.13
N GLU A 260 0.75 -1.24 0.05
CA GLU A 260 1.55 -1.08 1.25
C GLU A 260 2.90 -0.43 0.93
N TRP A 261 3.27 0.58 1.72
CA TRP A 261 4.53 1.29 1.54
C TRP A 261 5.73 0.45 2.01
N CYS A 262 6.75 0.37 1.15
CA CYS A 262 8.08 -0.10 1.54
C CYS A 262 9.04 1.07 1.81
N ALA A 263 10.14 0.80 2.50
CA ALA A 263 11.17 1.79 2.79
C ALA A 263 11.92 2.24 1.53
N ASP A 264 12.00 1.36 0.55
CA ASP A 264 12.80 1.48 -0.66
C ASP A 264 12.30 2.60 -1.58
N ARG A 265 13.20 3.07 -2.42
CA ARG A 265 12.85 3.81 -3.62
C ARG A 265 12.58 2.84 -4.76
N PHE A 266 11.82 3.26 -5.74
CA PHE A 266 11.57 2.47 -6.94
C PHE A 266 12.54 2.81 -8.06
N ASP A 267 13.23 1.79 -8.57
CA ASP A 267 14.02 1.84 -9.80
C ASP A 267 13.77 0.53 -10.57
N PRO A 268 13.18 0.58 -11.78
CA PRO A 268 12.84 -0.63 -12.54
C PRO A 268 14.05 -1.47 -12.97
N GLY A 269 15.27 -0.93 -12.85
CA GLY A 269 16.51 -1.64 -13.15
C GLY A 269 17.19 -2.27 -11.93
N TYR A 270 16.68 -2.01 -10.72
CA TYR A 270 17.38 -2.39 -9.48
C TYR A 270 17.58 -3.89 -9.31
N TYR A 271 16.64 -4.72 -9.71
CA TYR A 271 16.73 -6.18 -9.52
C TYR A 271 17.93 -6.81 -10.25
N ALA A 272 18.40 -6.19 -11.34
CA ALA A 272 19.59 -6.64 -12.06
C ALA A 272 20.90 -6.37 -11.28
N GLU A 273 20.89 -5.44 -10.32
CA GLU A 273 22.05 -4.98 -9.56
C GLU A 273 21.89 -5.22 -8.05
N SER A 274 20.71 -5.74 -7.62
CA SER A 274 20.40 -5.98 -6.22
C SER A 274 21.41 -6.90 -5.54
N PRO A 275 21.96 -6.55 -4.37
CA PRO A 275 22.80 -7.47 -3.62
C PRO A 275 21.99 -8.66 -3.13
N GLU A 276 22.65 -9.82 -3.01
CA GLU A 276 21.98 -11.05 -2.54
C GLU A 276 21.58 -10.98 -1.06
N PHE A 277 22.35 -10.26 -0.24
CA PHE A 277 22.15 -10.26 1.22
C PHE A 277 21.56 -8.94 1.69
N ASP A 278 20.41 -8.99 2.36
CA ASP A 278 19.69 -7.87 2.98
C ASP A 278 19.65 -6.62 2.07
N PRO A 279 19.11 -6.72 0.84
CA PRO A 279 19.13 -5.61 -0.10
C PRO A 279 18.39 -4.39 0.46
N PRO A 280 19.04 -3.20 0.50
CA PRO A 280 18.45 -2.01 1.09
C PRO A 280 17.52 -1.23 0.13
N GLY A 281 17.35 -1.71 -1.10
CA GLY A 281 16.74 -0.95 -2.18
C GLY A 281 17.71 0.02 -2.88
N PRO A 282 17.26 0.64 -3.98
CA PRO A 282 18.11 1.56 -4.74
C PRO A 282 18.33 2.89 -4.00
N GLU A 283 19.55 3.45 -4.11
CA GLU A 283 19.87 4.76 -3.51
C GLU A 283 19.12 5.92 -4.18
N ARG A 284 18.71 5.74 -5.44
CA ARG A 284 18.01 6.74 -6.26
C ARG A 284 16.79 6.11 -6.89
N GLY A 285 15.78 6.93 -7.16
CA GLY A 285 14.54 6.46 -7.76
C GLY A 285 13.33 7.27 -7.30
N GLY A 286 12.14 6.86 -7.76
CA GLY A 286 10.85 7.41 -7.33
C GLY A 286 10.43 6.93 -5.93
N ARG A 287 9.43 7.59 -5.37
CA ARG A 287 8.66 7.17 -4.18
C ARG A 287 7.20 7.45 -4.42
#